data_40f8dc111b1f7999f8f642450e671f94
#
_entry.id   40f8dc111b1f7999f8f642450e671f94
#
_cell.length_a   1.000
_cell.length_b   1.000
_cell.length_c   1.000
_cell.angle_alpha   90.00
_cell.angle_beta   90.00
_cell.angle_gamma   90.00
#
_symmetry.space_group_name_H-M   'P 1'
#
loop_
_entity.id
_entity.type
_entity.pdbx_description
1 polymer ?
#
loop_
_entity_poly.entity_id
_entity_poly.type
_entity_poly.pdbx_seq_one_letter_code
_entity_poly.pdbx_strand_id
1 'polypeptide(L)'
;MLKFIAGRRQTPADILKALSHPPVFPKTSVQDAIRELVAAGVLAYTAEFGRTFLEPSFDRPVRVSERIVLTPPDRDVPPEPGDIVVRLRPGAAFGVGWHPTTRLALRGIEFALSRDGAVRRRAGSSVLDIGTGSGVLAIAAVKLGIENGVGLDIDPCAVAEAAQNVILNGLAGRIEIFDRGLERIDGVFSLVVANLRLPTLARLAAPIAALTMPGGALVVSGVQQEEQAAVVAAYGIQRFECAWSVAEDRWVGLVLNKTG
;
A
#
# COMPACT_ATOMS: atom_id res chain seq x y z
N MET A 1 -21.20 -4.54 5.88
CA MET A 1 -21.20 -3.53 4.78
C MET A 1 -19.79 -3.07 4.43
N LEU A 2 -19.02 -2.47 5.32
CA LEU A 2 -17.69 -1.95 5.01
C LEU A 2 -16.74 -3.00 4.42
N LYS A 3 -16.69 -4.22 4.98
CA LYS A 3 -15.90 -5.33 4.43
C LYS A 3 -16.33 -5.71 2.99
N PHE A 4 -17.61 -5.58 2.66
CA PHE A 4 -18.12 -5.90 1.33
C PHE A 4 -17.72 -4.83 0.29
N ILE A 5 -17.60 -3.57 0.71
CA ILE A 5 -17.24 -2.43 -0.15
C ILE A 5 -15.71 -2.32 -0.30
N ALA A 6 -14.92 -2.68 0.70
CA ALA A 6 -13.47 -2.52 0.72
C ALA A 6 -12.71 -3.36 -0.32
N GLY A 7 -13.30 -4.43 -0.83
CA GLY A 7 -12.63 -5.36 -1.76
C GLY A 7 -12.77 -5.06 -3.25
N ARG A 8 -13.74 -4.26 -3.65
CA ARG A 8 -13.98 -3.83 -5.04
C ARG A 8 -15.01 -2.71 -5.11
N ARG A 9 -14.94 -1.92 -6.18
CA ARG A 9 -15.95 -0.90 -6.49
C ARG A 9 -17.34 -1.53 -6.64
N GLN A 10 -18.32 -0.98 -5.95
CA GLN A 10 -19.70 -1.46 -5.92
C GLN A 10 -20.63 -0.29 -6.23
N THR A 11 -21.65 -0.53 -7.06
CA THR A 11 -22.74 0.44 -7.15
C THR A 11 -23.64 0.33 -5.92
N PRO A 12 -24.37 1.38 -5.54
CA PRO A 12 -25.38 1.27 -4.48
C PRO A 12 -26.40 0.15 -4.73
N ALA A 13 -26.74 -0.12 -6.00
CA ALA A 13 -27.62 -1.18 -6.40
C ALA A 13 -27.05 -2.58 -6.13
N ASP A 14 -25.75 -2.77 -6.41
CA ASP A 14 -25.05 -4.04 -6.13
C ASP A 14 -24.99 -4.32 -4.63
N ILE A 15 -24.72 -3.30 -3.82
CA ILE A 15 -24.69 -3.38 -2.36
C ILE A 15 -26.06 -3.74 -1.82
N LEU A 16 -27.11 -3.04 -2.28
CA LEU A 16 -28.49 -3.33 -1.90
C LEU A 16 -28.88 -4.76 -2.28
N LYS A 17 -28.56 -5.21 -3.48
CA LYS A 17 -28.83 -6.57 -3.93
C LYS A 17 -28.13 -7.61 -3.08
N ALA A 18 -26.83 -7.41 -2.80
CA ALA A 18 -26.03 -8.38 -2.05
C ALA A 18 -26.42 -8.48 -0.56
N LEU A 19 -26.77 -7.35 0.07
CA LEU A 19 -27.07 -7.29 1.51
C LEU A 19 -28.56 -7.45 1.83
N SER A 20 -29.45 -7.31 0.84
CA SER A 20 -30.91 -7.46 1.03
C SER A 20 -31.43 -8.86 0.70
N HIS A 21 -30.60 -9.80 0.24
CA HIS A 21 -31.01 -11.19 0.05
C HIS A 21 -31.04 -11.92 1.40
N PRO A 22 -32.10 -12.72 1.67
CA PRO A 22 -32.23 -13.42 2.95
C PRO A 22 -30.98 -14.27 3.26
N PRO A 23 -30.49 -14.26 4.51
CA PRO A 23 -31.18 -13.82 5.73
C PRO A 23 -30.72 -12.46 6.29
N VAL A 24 -30.18 -11.50 5.51
CA VAL A 24 -29.35 -10.46 6.13
C VAL A 24 -30.12 -9.22 6.60
N PHE A 25 -30.61 -8.32 5.74
CA PHE A 25 -31.22 -7.05 6.20
C PHE A 25 -32.34 -6.54 5.28
N PRO A 26 -33.33 -5.78 5.81
CA PRO A 26 -34.31 -5.05 5.00
C PRO A 26 -33.61 -4.01 4.11
N LYS A 27 -34.11 -3.79 2.89
CA LYS A 27 -33.56 -2.78 1.95
C LYS A 27 -33.46 -1.39 2.57
N THR A 28 -34.46 -0.98 3.34
CA THR A 28 -34.49 0.31 4.05
C THR A 28 -33.34 0.44 5.03
N SER A 29 -33.06 -0.58 5.83
CA SER A 29 -31.96 -0.60 6.79
C SER A 29 -30.59 -0.51 6.11
N VAL A 30 -30.42 -1.13 4.93
CA VAL A 30 -29.20 -1.01 4.15
C VAL A 30 -29.04 0.40 3.58
N GLN A 31 -30.13 1.01 3.09
CA GLN A 31 -30.12 2.38 2.57
C GLN A 31 -29.82 3.41 3.67
N ASP A 32 -30.43 3.24 4.85
CA ASP A 32 -30.19 4.13 5.98
C ASP A 32 -28.74 4.02 6.46
N ALA A 33 -28.21 2.81 6.58
CA ALA A 33 -26.80 2.61 6.92
C ALA A 33 -25.84 3.21 5.88
N ILE A 34 -26.16 3.16 4.58
CA ILE A 34 -25.38 3.85 3.54
C ILE A 34 -25.40 5.36 3.77
N ARG A 35 -26.59 5.94 4.00
CA ARG A 35 -26.72 7.40 4.26
C ARG A 35 -25.94 7.83 5.49
N GLU A 36 -26.05 7.09 6.59
CA GLU A 36 -25.29 7.35 7.82
C GLU A 36 -23.80 7.28 7.60
N LEU A 37 -23.31 6.26 6.91
CA LEU A 37 -21.88 6.10 6.62
C LEU A 37 -21.33 7.17 5.68
N VAL A 38 -22.13 7.63 4.71
CA VAL A 38 -21.77 8.76 3.85
C VAL A 38 -21.78 10.07 4.64
N ALA A 39 -22.80 10.32 5.44
CA ALA A 39 -22.89 11.51 6.29
C ALA A 39 -21.75 11.56 7.33
N ALA A 40 -21.31 10.40 7.82
CA ALA A 40 -20.17 10.28 8.72
C ALA A 40 -18.79 10.36 8.01
N GLY A 41 -18.75 10.54 6.67
CA GLY A 41 -17.50 10.57 5.89
C GLY A 41 -16.76 9.22 5.85
N VAL A 42 -17.44 8.10 6.13
CA VAL A 42 -16.87 6.76 6.05
C VAL A 42 -16.90 6.22 4.63
N LEU A 43 -17.96 6.56 3.91
CA LEU A 43 -18.15 6.23 2.50
C LEU A 43 -18.33 7.52 1.70
N ALA A 44 -17.95 7.48 0.43
CA ALA A 44 -18.18 8.54 -0.54
C ALA A 44 -18.77 7.98 -1.83
N TYR A 45 -19.57 8.79 -2.51
CA TYR A 45 -20.01 8.51 -3.86
C TYR A 45 -18.94 8.99 -4.85
N THR A 46 -18.52 8.11 -5.76
CA THR A 46 -17.65 8.44 -6.88
C THR A 46 -18.39 8.20 -8.19
N ALA A 47 -18.19 9.07 -9.18
CA ALA A 47 -18.80 8.93 -10.50
C ALA A 47 -17.71 8.63 -11.53
N GLU A 48 -17.84 7.52 -12.25
CA GLU A 48 -16.90 7.14 -13.29
C GLU A 48 -17.65 6.45 -14.46
N PHE A 49 -17.33 6.83 -15.69
CA PHE A 49 -17.98 6.32 -16.89
C PHE A 49 -19.51 6.34 -16.85
N GLY A 50 -20.10 7.41 -16.28
CA GLY A 50 -21.54 7.56 -16.14
C GLY A 50 -22.21 6.65 -15.11
N ARG A 51 -21.45 5.98 -14.28
CA ARG A 51 -21.93 5.16 -13.15
C ARG A 51 -21.51 5.74 -11.82
N THR A 52 -22.39 5.61 -10.81
CA THR A 52 -22.08 6.00 -9.44
C THR A 52 -21.67 4.76 -8.66
N PHE A 53 -20.52 4.84 -8.01
CA PHE A 53 -19.99 3.82 -7.10
C PHE A 53 -20.03 4.33 -5.67
N LEU A 54 -20.07 3.43 -4.72
CA LEU A 54 -19.90 3.72 -3.30
C LEU A 54 -18.57 3.12 -2.86
N GLU A 55 -17.69 3.98 -2.36
CA GLU A 55 -16.32 3.61 -1.97
C GLU A 55 -16.03 4.08 -0.55
N PRO A 56 -15.06 3.47 0.16
CA PRO A 56 -14.55 4.04 1.39
C PRO A 56 -14.03 5.45 1.15
N SER A 57 -14.45 6.41 1.98
CA SER A 57 -14.03 7.80 1.88
C SER A 57 -12.65 8.00 2.50
N PHE A 58 -11.80 8.81 1.87
CA PHE A 58 -10.52 9.23 2.42
C PHE A 58 -10.60 10.63 3.08
N ASP A 59 -11.79 11.04 3.53
CA ASP A 59 -11.99 12.37 4.16
C ASP A 59 -11.56 12.45 5.63
N ARG A 60 -10.99 11.37 6.16
CA ARG A 60 -10.58 11.30 7.56
C ARG A 60 -9.32 10.45 7.73
N PRO A 61 -8.58 10.67 8.84
CA PRO A 61 -7.42 9.85 9.18
C PRO A 61 -7.76 8.37 9.35
N VAL A 62 -6.88 7.50 8.89
CA VAL A 62 -7.01 6.04 8.97
C VAL A 62 -5.73 5.45 9.54
N ARG A 63 -5.83 4.79 10.69
CA ARG A 63 -4.72 4.00 11.23
C ARG A 63 -4.63 2.68 10.46
N VAL A 64 -3.51 2.43 9.82
CA VAL A 64 -3.29 1.24 8.96
C VAL A 64 -2.37 0.21 9.59
N SER A 65 -1.59 0.61 10.59
CA SER A 65 -0.71 -0.26 11.38
C SER A 65 -0.57 0.28 12.80
N GLU A 66 0.32 -0.28 13.60
CA GLU A 66 0.56 0.22 14.97
C GLU A 66 1.01 1.68 14.99
N ARG A 67 1.83 2.09 14.02
CA ARG A 67 2.45 3.41 13.98
C ARG A 67 2.07 4.27 12.80
N ILE A 68 1.45 3.70 11.76
CA ILE A 68 1.19 4.43 10.51
C ILE A 68 -0.25 4.91 10.47
N VAL A 69 -0.42 6.22 10.35
CA VAL A 69 -1.70 6.88 10.11
C VAL A 69 -1.65 7.58 8.76
N LEU A 70 -2.58 7.23 7.87
CA LEU A 70 -2.79 7.93 6.61
C LEU A 70 -3.87 8.99 6.78
N THR A 71 -3.68 10.18 6.20
CA THR A 71 -4.64 11.27 6.33
C THR A 71 -4.70 12.14 5.08
N PRO A 72 -5.87 12.73 4.77
CA PRO A 72 -5.94 13.83 3.81
C PRO A 72 -5.07 15.02 4.24
N PRO A 73 -4.68 15.92 3.29
CA PRO A 73 -3.82 17.06 3.59
C PRO A 73 -4.37 18.00 4.67
N ASP A 74 -5.68 18.23 4.63
CA ASP A 74 -6.37 19.28 5.40
C ASP A 74 -7.00 18.74 6.70
N ARG A 75 -6.60 17.53 7.13
CA ARG A 75 -7.10 16.94 8.38
C ARG A 75 -6.00 16.86 9.42
N ASP A 76 -6.27 17.41 10.58
CA ASP A 76 -5.40 17.24 11.72
C ASP A 76 -5.54 15.85 12.32
N VAL A 77 -4.41 15.27 12.64
CA VAL A 77 -4.30 14.00 13.36
C VAL A 77 -3.61 14.32 14.67
N PRO A 78 -4.28 14.19 15.82
CA PRO A 78 -3.57 14.17 17.08
C PRO A 78 -2.68 12.91 17.11
N PRO A 79 -1.34 13.07 17.00
CA PRO A 79 -0.47 11.90 16.94
C PRO A 79 -0.34 11.27 18.33
N GLU A 80 -0.39 9.93 18.37
CA GLU A 80 0.06 9.19 19.53
C GLU A 80 1.60 9.08 19.53
N PRO A 81 2.23 8.90 20.71
CA PRO A 81 3.68 8.75 20.78
C PRO A 81 4.18 7.62 19.89
N GLY A 82 5.07 7.95 18.96
CA GLY A 82 5.64 6.99 18.01
C GLY A 82 4.89 6.88 16.68
N ASP A 83 3.78 7.58 16.51
CA ASP A 83 3.06 7.62 15.24
C ASP A 83 3.87 8.32 14.13
N ILE A 84 3.73 7.79 12.94
CA ILE A 84 4.06 8.49 11.71
C ILE A 84 2.79 8.81 10.92
N VAL A 85 2.65 10.06 10.56
CA VAL A 85 1.52 10.54 9.77
C VAL A 85 1.95 10.73 8.33
N VAL A 86 1.31 10.01 7.41
CA VAL A 86 1.51 10.15 5.97
C VAL A 86 0.32 10.91 5.39
N ARG A 87 0.58 12.10 4.86
CA ARG A 87 -0.43 12.92 4.19
C ARG A 87 -0.50 12.57 2.71
N LEU A 88 -1.71 12.28 2.22
CA LEU A 88 -1.94 11.93 0.83
C LEU A 88 -3.07 12.78 0.25
N ARG A 89 -2.86 13.33 -0.93
CA ARG A 89 -3.94 13.93 -1.71
C ARG A 89 -4.83 12.82 -2.29
N PRO A 90 -6.16 12.97 -2.26
CA PRO A 90 -7.04 12.13 -3.06
C PRO A 90 -6.67 12.28 -4.54
N GLY A 91 -6.44 11.16 -5.21
CA GLY A 91 -6.04 11.12 -6.60
C GLY A 91 -6.54 9.87 -7.31
N ALA A 92 -6.14 9.69 -8.57
CA ALA A 92 -6.46 8.52 -9.36
C ALA A 92 -5.46 7.36 -9.12
N ALA A 93 -4.28 7.66 -8.60
CA ALA A 93 -3.26 6.66 -8.35
C ALA A 93 -3.64 5.72 -7.20
N PHE A 94 -3.21 4.47 -7.32
CA PHE A 94 -3.42 3.46 -6.30
C PHE A 94 -2.61 3.78 -5.03
N GLY A 95 -3.14 3.40 -3.85
CA GLY A 95 -2.38 3.47 -2.60
C GLY A 95 -2.92 4.43 -1.55
N VAL A 96 -4.18 4.87 -1.64
CA VAL A 96 -4.82 5.74 -0.62
C VAL A 96 -5.18 5.04 0.70
N GLY A 97 -4.68 3.82 0.93
CA GLY A 97 -4.76 3.15 2.24
C GLY A 97 -6.01 2.35 2.55
N TRP A 98 -7.05 2.41 1.74
CA TRP A 98 -8.26 1.61 1.93
C TRP A 98 -8.13 0.18 1.40
N HIS A 99 -7.31 -0.02 0.39
CA HIS A 99 -7.16 -1.35 -0.18
C HIS A 99 -6.34 -2.24 0.77
N PRO A 100 -6.76 -3.50 1.02
CA PRO A 100 -6.05 -4.43 1.91
C PRO A 100 -4.57 -4.58 1.56
N THR A 101 -4.23 -4.58 0.26
CA THR A 101 -2.83 -4.73 -0.17
C THR A 101 -1.94 -3.56 0.23
N THR A 102 -2.47 -2.33 0.25
CA THR A 102 -1.73 -1.16 0.74
C THR A 102 -1.49 -1.26 2.25
N ARG A 103 -2.51 -1.65 3.03
CA ARG A 103 -2.36 -1.87 4.47
C ARG A 103 -1.36 -2.98 4.77
N LEU A 104 -1.45 -4.10 4.05
CA LEU A 104 -0.50 -5.22 4.19
C LEU A 104 0.93 -4.81 3.86
N ALA A 105 1.15 -4.05 2.79
CA ALA A 105 2.48 -3.54 2.44
C ALA A 105 3.02 -2.60 3.52
N LEU A 106 2.21 -1.67 4.04
CA LEU A 106 2.60 -0.75 5.12
C LEU A 106 2.95 -1.50 6.41
N ARG A 107 2.17 -2.51 6.79
CA ARG A 107 2.49 -3.40 7.94
C ARG A 107 3.76 -4.21 7.70
N GLY A 108 3.99 -4.67 6.47
CA GLY A 108 5.23 -5.34 6.09
C GLY A 108 6.45 -4.43 6.19
N ILE A 109 6.33 -3.16 5.76
CA ILE A 109 7.39 -2.15 5.92
C ILE A 109 7.69 -1.91 7.42
N GLU A 110 6.64 -1.76 8.23
CA GLU A 110 6.81 -1.57 9.68
C GLU A 110 7.50 -2.77 10.33
N PHE A 111 7.12 -4.01 9.97
CA PHE A 111 7.80 -5.23 10.42
C PHE A 111 9.26 -5.26 9.97
N ALA A 112 9.55 -5.02 8.68
CA ALA A 112 10.91 -5.06 8.14
C ALA A 112 11.86 -4.08 8.85
N LEU A 113 11.33 -2.96 9.35
CA LEU A 113 12.05 -1.90 10.05
C LEU A 113 11.96 -2.02 11.59
N SER A 114 11.28 -3.03 12.12
CA SER A 114 11.21 -3.30 13.56
C SER A 114 12.51 -3.90 14.10
N ARG A 115 12.56 -4.18 15.40
CA ARG A 115 13.70 -4.87 16.04
C ARG A 115 13.88 -6.29 15.50
N ASP A 116 12.78 -6.95 15.15
CA ASP A 116 12.75 -8.33 14.65
C ASP A 116 12.95 -8.40 13.12
N GLY A 117 12.88 -7.24 12.42
CA GLY A 117 13.10 -7.13 10.99
C GLY A 117 14.57 -7.12 10.60
N ALA A 118 14.86 -7.44 9.34
CA ALA A 118 16.22 -7.48 8.81
C ALA A 118 16.81 -6.09 8.55
N VAL A 119 15.98 -5.11 8.23
CA VAL A 119 16.44 -3.79 7.76
C VAL A 119 16.85 -2.90 8.93
N ARG A 120 18.10 -2.48 8.93
CA ARG A 120 18.61 -1.54 9.94
C ARG A 120 18.46 -0.09 9.48
N ARG A 121 17.85 0.74 10.33
CA ARG A 121 17.74 2.19 10.14
C ARG A 121 19.10 2.83 10.45
N ARG A 122 19.86 3.12 9.43
CA ARG A 122 21.21 3.67 9.54
C ARG A 122 21.51 4.64 8.38
N ALA A 123 22.58 5.41 8.50
CA ALA A 123 23.08 6.21 7.40
C ALA A 123 23.35 5.34 6.16
N GLY A 124 22.95 5.83 5.00
CA GLY A 124 23.02 5.13 3.72
C GLY A 124 21.90 4.10 3.48
N SER A 125 20.92 3.93 4.43
CA SER A 125 19.78 3.06 4.16
C SER A 125 18.86 3.68 3.10
N SER A 126 18.37 2.84 2.17
CA SER A 126 17.53 3.30 1.07
C SER A 126 16.37 2.33 0.80
N VAL A 127 15.25 2.87 0.31
CA VAL A 127 14.10 2.10 -0.16
C VAL A 127 13.88 2.29 -1.65
N LEU A 128 13.53 1.21 -2.34
CA LEU A 128 13.03 1.21 -3.71
C LEU A 128 11.57 0.76 -3.70
N ASP A 129 10.66 1.61 -4.18
CA ASP A 129 9.22 1.34 -4.30
C ASP A 129 8.84 1.14 -5.76
N ILE A 130 8.53 -0.10 -6.14
CA ILE A 130 8.27 -0.52 -7.53
C ILE A 130 6.77 -0.52 -7.79
N GLY A 131 6.30 0.32 -8.71
CA GLY A 131 4.88 0.62 -8.88
C GLY A 131 4.39 1.50 -7.73
N THR A 132 5.05 2.64 -7.55
CA THR A 132 4.89 3.50 -6.36
C THR A 132 3.48 4.09 -6.21
N GLY A 133 2.71 4.20 -7.30
CA GLY A 133 1.36 4.75 -7.27
C GLY A 133 1.32 6.14 -6.65
N SER A 134 0.64 6.28 -5.52
CA SER A 134 0.55 7.53 -4.75
C SER A 134 1.84 7.91 -4.00
N GLY A 135 2.88 7.08 -4.01
CA GLY A 135 4.12 7.27 -3.25
C GLY A 135 4.03 6.84 -1.78
N VAL A 136 2.88 6.32 -1.35
CA VAL A 136 2.60 6.06 0.08
C VAL A 136 3.60 5.14 0.75
N LEU A 137 4.08 4.09 0.04
CA LEU A 137 4.98 3.09 0.62
C LEU A 137 6.40 3.64 0.80
N ALA A 138 6.92 4.33 -0.20
CA ALA A 138 8.21 5.04 -0.10
C ALA A 138 8.18 6.10 1.01
N ILE A 139 7.13 6.93 1.05
CA ILE A 139 6.94 7.97 2.07
C ILE A 139 6.90 7.35 3.48
N ALA A 140 6.14 6.28 3.66
CA ALA A 140 6.05 5.58 4.95
C ALA A 140 7.40 5.01 5.39
N ALA A 141 8.15 4.36 4.48
CA ALA A 141 9.46 3.80 4.78
C ALA A 141 10.46 4.87 5.22
N VAL A 142 10.51 6.01 4.53
CA VAL A 142 11.40 7.12 4.89
C VAL A 142 10.98 7.76 6.20
N LYS A 143 9.68 7.93 6.47
CA LYS A 143 9.19 8.42 7.77
C LYS A 143 9.44 7.45 8.91
N LEU A 144 9.51 6.15 8.65
CA LEU A 144 9.87 5.10 9.63
C LEU A 144 11.38 5.05 9.90
N GLY A 145 12.20 5.79 9.16
CA GLY A 145 13.63 5.95 9.45
C GLY A 145 14.60 5.46 8.39
N ILE A 146 14.13 5.06 7.21
CA ILE A 146 14.98 4.92 6.02
C ILE A 146 15.45 6.33 5.60
N GLU A 147 16.73 6.45 5.22
CA GLU A 147 17.29 7.76 4.92
C GLU A 147 16.77 8.33 3.60
N ASN A 148 16.81 7.56 2.53
CA ASN A 148 16.42 8.00 1.20
C ASN A 148 15.54 6.98 0.48
N GLY A 149 14.81 7.41 -0.53
CA GLY A 149 13.93 6.54 -1.31
C GLY A 149 13.92 6.85 -2.79
N VAL A 150 13.58 5.82 -3.57
CA VAL A 150 13.28 5.92 -5.00
C VAL A 150 11.92 5.27 -5.23
N GLY A 151 11.01 5.98 -5.88
CA GLY A 151 9.73 5.46 -6.35
C GLY A 151 9.71 5.38 -7.88
N LEU A 152 9.22 4.27 -8.41
CA LEU A 152 9.08 4.04 -9.84
C LEU A 152 7.63 3.76 -10.20
N ASP A 153 7.13 4.39 -11.25
CA ASP A 153 5.88 4.00 -11.87
C ASP A 153 5.96 4.21 -13.39
N ILE A 154 5.21 3.41 -14.14
CA ILE A 154 5.10 3.55 -15.60
C ILE A 154 3.96 4.49 -16.01
N ASP A 155 3.06 4.82 -15.07
CA ASP A 155 1.97 5.77 -15.29
C ASP A 155 2.41 7.19 -14.93
N PRO A 156 2.48 8.11 -15.92
CA PRO A 156 2.86 9.49 -15.65
C PRO A 156 1.95 10.21 -14.64
N CYS A 157 0.67 9.83 -14.55
CA CYS A 157 -0.24 10.39 -13.56
C CYS A 157 0.15 9.95 -12.14
N ALA A 158 0.51 8.68 -11.96
CA ALA A 158 1.01 8.17 -10.68
C ALA A 158 2.33 8.85 -10.29
N VAL A 159 3.26 9.00 -11.23
CA VAL A 159 4.53 9.72 -11.02
C VAL A 159 4.28 11.15 -10.53
N ALA A 160 3.39 11.89 -11.19
CA ALA A 160 3.05 13.26 -10.82
C ALA A 160 2.39 13.33 -9.41
N GLU A 161 1.47 12.40 -9.13
CA GLU A 161 0.80 12.31 -7.83
C GLU A 161 1.77 11.94 -6.70
N ALA A 162 2.63 10.93 -6.91
CA ALA A 162 3.66 10.55 -5.95
C ALA A 162 4.61 11.72 -5.63
N ALA A 163 5.09 12.44 -6.65
CA ALA A 163 5.96 13.59 -6.46
C ALA A 163 5.28 14.70 -5.62
N GLN A 164 3.99 14.98 -5.87
CA GLN A 164 3.23 15.93 -5.07
C GLN A 164 3.07 15.47 -3.62
N ASN A 165 2.81 14.18 -3.40
CA ASN A 165 2.69 13.60 -2.05
C ASN A 165 4.03 13.60 -1.31
N VAL A 166 5.16 13.37 -2.00
CA VAL A 166 6.51 13.53 -1.44
C VAL A 166 6.74 14.96 -0.93
N ILE A 167 6.41 15.96 -1.74
CA ILE A 167 6.49 17.38 -1.34
C ILE A 167 5.58 17.68 -0.15
N LEU A 168 4.33 17.21 -0.20
CA LEU A 168 3.33 17.39 0.87
C LEU A 168 3.82 16.84 2.23
N ASN A 169 4.62 15.79 2.20
CA ASN A 169 5.19 15.17 3.41
C ASN A 169 6.55 15.76 3.83
N GLY A 170 7.05 16.79 3.16
CA GLY A 170 8.35 17.43 3.46
C GLY A 170 9.56 16.55 3.12
N LEU A 171 9.42 15.63 2.14
CA LEU A 171 10.46 14.66 1.78
C LEU A 171 11.09 14.93 0.41
N ALA A 172 10.84 16.11 -0.19
CA ALA A 172 11.56 16.56 -1.37
C ALA A 172 13.06 16.59 -1.08
N GLY A 173 13.87 15.96 -1.91
CA GLY A 173 15.31 15.78 -1.68
C GLY A 173 15.70 14.52 -0.86
N ARG A 174 14.71 13.77 -0.34
CA ARG A 174 14.92 12.44 0.25
C ARG A 174 14.28 11.32 -0.55
N ILE A 175 13.25 11.62 -1.33
CA ILE A 175 12.59 10.65 -2.19
C ILE A 175 12.57 11.22 -3.61
N GLU A 176 13.08 10.45 -4.54
CA GLU A 176 13.01 10.74 -5.97
C GLU A 176 11.98 9.82 -6.64
N ILE A 177 11.16 10.40 -7.54
CA ILE A 177 10.13 9.66 -8.27
C ILE A 177 10.45 9.71 -9.77
N PHE A 178 10.42 8.54 -10.42
CA PHE A 178 10.78 8.40 -11.83
C PHE A 178 9.74 7.63 -12.64
N ASP A 179 9.60 7.99 -13.91
CA ASP A 179 8.77 7.33 -14.93
C ASP A 179 9.56 6.31 -15.75
N ARG A 180 10.49 5.61 -15.13
CA ARG A 180 11.39 4.69 -15.83
C ARG A 180 11.27 3.25 -15.31
N GLY A 181 11.68 2.32 -16.17
CA GLY A 181 11.71 0.90 -15.81
C GLY A 181 12.84 0.57 -14.84
N LEU A 182 12.70 -0.57 -14.19
CA LEU A 182 13.62 -1.09 -13.17
C LEU A 182 15.04 -1.30 -13.71
N GLU A 183 15.19 -1.56 -15.02
CA GLU A 183 16.47 -1.76 -15.71
C GLU A 183 17.35 -0.52 -15.77
N ARG A 184 16.80 0.64 -15.42
CA ARG A 184 17.53 1.94 -15.38
C ARG A 184 17.87 2.39 -13.96
N ILE A 185 17.74 1.49 -13.00
CA ILE A 185 18.05 1.75 -11.60
C ILE A 185 19.38 1.11 -11.27
N ASP A 186 20.28 1.92 -10.78
CA ASP A 186 21.59 1.50 -10.32
C ASP A 186 21.65 1.40 -8.78
N GLY A 187 22.57 0.56 -8.31
CA GLY A 187 22.83 0.39 -6.88
C GLY A 187 22.04 -0.72 -6.22
N VAL A 188 22.07 -0.75 -4.90
CA VAL A 188 21.34 -1.72 -4.08
C VAL A 188 20.63 -1.03 -2.94
N PHE A 189 19.48 -1.56 -2.55
CA PHE A 189 18.58 -0.98 -1.56
C PHE A 189 18.46 -1.86 -0.32
N SER A 190 18.38 -1.23 0.84
CA SER A 190 18.16 -1.90 2.12
C SER A 190 16.77 -2.52 2.20
N LEU A 191 15.80 -1.85 1.58
CA LEU A 191 14.40 -2.26 1.50
C LEU A 191 13.91 -2.10 0.07
N VAL A 192 13.32 -3.16 -0.49
CA VAL A 192 12.56 -3.07 -1.74
C VAL A 192 11.09 -3.32 -1.40
N VAL A 193 10.20 -2.56 -2.00
CA VAL A 193 8.74 -2.72 -1.82
C VAL A 193 8.07 -2.89 -3.17
N ALA A 194 7.16 -3.85 -3.30
CA ALA A 194 6.42 -4.12 -4.52
C ALA A 194 4.97 -4.54 -4.19
N ASN A 195 4.03 -3.62 -4.36
CA ASN A 195 2.60 -3.93 -4.26
C ASN A 195 2.04 -4.21 -5.65
N LEU A 196 2.37 -5.38 -6.20
CA LEU A 196 2.13 -5.74 -7.59
C LEU A 196 1.48 -7.14 -7.71
N ARG A 197 0.90 -7.43 -8.87
CA ARG A 197 0.31 -8.75 -9.16
C ARG A 197 1.40 -9.80 -9.41
N LEU A 198 1.08 -11.07 -9.07
CA LEU A 198 1.98 -12.21 -9.22
C LEU A 198 2.72 -12.29 -10.57
N PRO A 199 2.07 -12.12 -11.76
CA PRO A 199 2.80 -12.21 -13.03
C PRO A 199 3.93 -11.20 -13.16
N THR A 200 3.73 -9.98 -12.65
CA THR A 200 4.75 -8.93 -12.64
C THR A 200 5.86 -9.25 -11.64
N LEU A 201 5.51 -9.67 -10.42
CA LEU A 201 6.46 -10.06 -9.39
C LEU A 201 7.35 -11.22 -9.83
N ALA A 202 6.78 -12.25 -10.47
CA ALA A 202 7.54 -13.39 -10.98
C ALA A 202 8.53 -12.97 -12.08
N ARG A 203 8.10 -12.13 -13.00
CA ARG A 203 8.96 -11.58 -14.07
C ARG A 203 10.09 -10.73 -13.52
N LEU A 204 9.84 -9.98 -12.44
CA LEU A 204 10.81 -9.06 -11.84
C LEU A 204 11.65 -9.71 -10.72
N ALA A 205 11.51 -11.00 -10.44
CA ALA A 205 12.18 -11.65 -9.30
C ALA A 205 13.71 -11.50 -9.35
N ALA A 206 14.35 -11.80 -10.48
CA ALA A 206 15.79 -11.66 -10.63
C ALA A 206 16.28 -10.19 -10.60
N PRO A 207 15.66 -9.22 -11.32
CA PRO A 207 15.98 -7.80 -11.18
C PRO A 207 15.81 -7.28 -9.74
N ILE A 208 14.71 -7.60 -9.07
CA ILE A 208 14.47 -7.21 -7.67
C ILE A 208 15.57 -7.79 -6.76
N ALA A 209 15.92 -9.04 -6.96
CA ALA A 209 16.99 -9.66 -6.20
C ALA A 209 18.33 -8.96 -6.40
N ALA A 210 18.67 -8.58 -7.63
CA ALA A 210 19.90 -7.85 -7.91
C ALA A 210 19.96 -6.49 -7.20
N LEU A 211 18.82 -5.79 -7.10
CA LEU A 211 18.69 -4.48 -6.46
C LEU A 211 18.48 -4.54 -4.94
N THR A 212 18.23 -5.71 -4.35
CA THR A 212 18.15 -5.85 -2.89
C THR A 212 19.53 -6.20 -2.33
N MET A 213 20.01 -5.44 -1.34
CA MET A 213 21.31 -5.72 -0.73
C MET A 213 21.28 -7.06 0.05
N PRO A 214 22.42 -7.75 0.20
CA PRO A 214 22.52 -8.88 1.14
C PRO A 214 22.11 -8.46 2.56
N GLY A 215 21.26 -9.23 3.21
CA GLY A 215 20.69 -8.88 4.51
C GLY A 215 19.63 -7.77 4.47
N GLY A 216 19.24 -7.32 3.27
CA GLY A 216 18.08 -6.45 3.07
C GLY A 216 16.77 -7.22 3.01
N ALA A 217 15.66 -6.51 2.82
CA ALA A 217 14.34 -7.11 2.74
C ALA A 217 13.56 -6.66 1.52
N LEU A 218 12.67 -7.55 1.07
CA LEU A 218 11.63 -7.27 0.08
C LEU A 218 10.26 -7.39 0.75
N VAL A 219 9.46 -6.33 0.67
CA VAL A 219 8.05 -6.34 1.05
C VAL A 219 7.20 -6.55 -0.20
N VAL A 220 6.40 -7.61 -0.20
CA VAL A 220 5.49 -7.95 -1.30
C VAL A 220 4.05 -7.84 -0.83
N SER A 221 3.20 -7.25 -1.65
CA SER A 221 1.75 -7.31 -1.56
C SER A 221 1.11 -7.28 -2.95
N GLY A 222 -0.24 -7.22 -3.05
CA GLY A 222 -0.93 -7.30 -4.33
C GLY A 222 -1.12 -8.75 -4.83
N VAL A 223 -0.86 -9.72 -3.98
CA VAL A 223 -0.90 -11.17 -4.23
C VAL A 223 -2.08 -11.78 -3.48
N GLN A 224 -2.78 -12.70 -4.08
CA GLN A 224 -3.86 -13.46 -3.42
C GLN A 224 -3.27 -14.57 -2.54
N GLN A 225 -4.01 -15.02 -1.54
CA GLN A 225 -3.52 -16.05 -0.60
C GLN A 225 -3.12 -17.34 -1.33
N GLU A 226 -3.86 -17.74 -2.36
CA GLU A 226 -3.59 -18.92 -3.18
C GLU A 226 -2.28 -18.79 -3.98
N GLU A 227 -1.83 -17.57 -4.25
CA GLU A 227 -0.62 -17.27 -5.01
C GLU A 227 0.64 -17.19 -4.12
N GLN A 228 0.49 -17.19 -2.79
CA GLN A 228 1.61 -17.03 -1.83
C GLN A 228 2.74 -18.01 -2.07
N ALA A 229 2.42 -19.30 -2.24
CA ALA A 229 3.43 -20.34 -2.44
C ALA A 229 4.26 -20.11 -3.71
N ALA A 230 3.62 -19.61 -4.78
CA ALA A 230 4.30 -19.30 -6.03
C ALA A 230 5.28 -18.12 -5.87
N VAL A 231 4.90 -17.08 -5.11
CA VAL A 231 5.80 -15.95 -4.79
C VAL A 231 6.99 -16.44 -3.96
N VAL A 232 6.74 -17.18 -2.88
CA VAL A 232 7.82 -17.69 -2.01
C VAL A 232 8.78 -18.56 -2.80
N ALA A 233 8.29 -19.43 -3.70
CA ALA A 233 9.13 -20.26 -4.54
C ALA A 233 9.97 -19.43 -5.53
N ALA A 234 9.36 -18.46 -6.22
CA ALA A 234 10.05 -17.60 -7.19
C ALA A 234 11.19 -16.80 -6.55
N TYR A 235 10.97 -16.26 -5.36
CA TYR A 235 11.98 -15.49 -4.62
C TYR A 235 12.94 -16.38 -3.83
N GLY A 236 12.54 -17.59 -3.44
CA GLY A 236 13.44 -18.60 -2.84
C GLY A 236 14.62 -18.97 -3.73
N ILE A 237 14.38 -19.13 -5.05
CA ILE A 237 15.44 -19.31 -6.06
C ILE A 237 16.43 -18.13 -6.06
N GLN A 238 15.99 -16.95 -5.71
CA GLN A 238 16.77 -15.72 -5.61
C GLN A 238 17.39 -15.48 -4.21
N ARG A 239 17.43 -16.52 -3.38
CA ARG A 239 17.97 -16.49 -2.00
C ARG A 239 17.21 -15.56 -1.05
N PHE A 240 15.88 -15.55 -1.14
CA PHE A 240 15.04 -14.92 -0.14
C PHE A 240 14.35 -15.97 0.73
N GLU A 241 14.21 -15.65 2.00
CA GLU A 241 13.46 -16.45 2.98
C GLU A 241 12.29 -15.63 3.54
N CYS A 242 11.13 -16.27 3.66
CA CYS A 242 9.95 -15.60 4.19
C CYS A 242 10.05 -15.43 5.71
N ALA A 243 10.15 -14.18 6.18
CA ALA A 243 10.26 -13.82 7.58
C ALA A 243 8.92 -13.42 8.20
N TRP A 244 7.97 -12.97 7.40
CA TRP A 244 6.65 -12.53 7.86
C TRP A 244 5.61 -12.75 6.77
N SER A 245 4.42 -13.19 7.17
CA SER A 245 3.27 -13.36 6.29
C SER A 245 1.99 -13.06 7.06
N VAL A 246 1.17 -12.18 6.53
CA VAL A 246 -0.16 -11.86 7.07
C VAL A 246 -1.17 -11.75 5.96
N ALA A 247 -2.34 -12.32 6.18
CA ALA A 247 -3.46 -12.25 5.27
C ALA A 247 -4.53 -11.27 5.76
N GLU A 248 -5.14 -10.57 4.82
CA GLU A 248 -6.31 -9.71 5.03
C GLU A 248 -7.27 -9.88 3.86
N ASP A 249 -8.52 -10.25 4.15
CA ASP A 249 -9.50 -10.70 3.16
C ASP A 249 -8.92 -11.85 2.33
N ARG A 250 -8.80 -11.67 1.00
CA ARG A 250 -8.18 -12.66 0.11
C ARG A 250 -6.73 -12.34 -0.27
N TRP A 251 -6.16 -11.29 0.30
CA TRP A 251 -4.83 -10.81 -0.02
C TRP A 251 -3.81 -11.22 1.02
N VAL A 252 -2.55 -11.33 0.62
CA VAL A 252 -1.44 -11.59 1.51
C VAL A 252 -0.34 -10.54 1.36
N GLY A 253 0.25 -10.16 2.49
CA GLY A 253 1.48 -9.39 2.57
C GLY A 253 2.61 -10.27 3.06
N LEU A 254 3.78 -10.13 2.44
CA LEU A 254 4.96 -10.92 2.75
C LEU A 254 6.16 -10.00 3.02
N VAL A 255 7.01 -10.39 3.94
CA VAL A 255 8.38 -9.85 4.06
C VAL A 255 9.36 -10.97 3.83
N LEU A 256 10.20 -10.79 2.84
CA LEU A 256 11.19 -11.75 2.39
C LEU A 256 12.58 -11.17 2.67
N ASN A 257 13.38 -11.82 3.51
CA ASN A 257 14.75 -11.39 3.82
C ASN A 257 15.73 -12.01 2.84
N LYS A 258 16.61 -11.21 2.27
CA LYS A 258 17.65 -11.70 1.38
C LYS A 258 18.78 -12.29 2.19
N THR A 259 19.02 -13.59 2.01
CA THR A 259 20.20 -14.28 2.58
C THR A 259 21.46 -13.88 1.83
N GLY A 260 22.59 -13.92 2.51
CA GLY A 260 23.90 -13.55 1.95
C GLY A 260 24.39 -14.47 0.84
#